data_e530acef6ff479cb2ea773d47fd349ef
#
_entry.id   e530acef6ff479cb2ea773d47fd349ef
#
_cell.length_a   1.000
_cell.length_b   1.000
_cell.length_c   1.000
_cell.angle_alpha   90.00
_cell.angle_beta   90.00
_cell.angle_gamma   90.00
#
_symmetry.space_group_name_H-M   'P 1'
#
loop_
_entity.id
_entity.type
_entity.pdbx_description
1 polymer ?
#
loop_
_entity_poly.entity_id
_entity_poly.type
_entity_poly.pdbx_seq_one_letter_code
_entity_poly.pdbx_strand_id
1 'polypeptide(L)'
;MKVLFVCTGNACRSPLADALLKKLRPDVEVDSAGTYPYYKVVDLTRRYAEQEGASRFLKTVPDGLESKNLCVYDLIVAMERRHEQAILDQAPDCADKIVVWHINDPYQLSYRQASHEFDKIKSKVAHLAKTL
;
A
#
# COMPACT_ATOMS: atom_id res chain seq x y z
N MET A 1 -4.47 -10.71 -12.51
CA MET A 1 -3.74 -9.48 -12.12
C MET A 1 -3.42 -9.55 -10.64
N LYS A 2 -2.18 -9.32 -10.29
CA LYS A 2 -1.69 -9.38 -8.91
C LYS A 2 -0.90 -8.12 -8.59
N VAL A 3 -1.31 -7.38 -7.56
CA VAL A 3 -0.77 -6.06 -7.21
C VAL A 3 -0.20 -6.07 -5.80
N LEU A 4 0.97 -5.48 -5.62
CA LEU A 4 1.60 -5.29 -4.32
C LEU A 4 1.78 -3.80 -4.03
N PHE A 5 1.36 -3.37 -2.85
CA PHE A 5 1.62 -2.02 -2.36
C PHE A 5 2.72 -2.06 -1.30
N VAL A 6 3.70 -1.16 -1.41
CA VAL A 6 4.87 -1.14 -0.51
C VAL A 6 5.05 0.23 0.12
N CYS A 7 5.16 0.26 1.45
CA CYS A 7 5.56 1.45 2.19
C CYS A 7 6.64 1.06 3.22
N THR A 8 6.87 1.87 4.23
CA THR A 8 7.88 1.55 5.24
C THR A 8 7.42 0.47 6.20
N GLY A 9 6.39 0.76 6.99
CA GLY A 9 5.97 -0.13 8.08
C GLY A 9 4.91 -1.15 7.73
N ASN A 10 4.31 -1.07 6.54
CA ASN A 10 3.10 -1.83 6.20
C ASN A 10 2.03 -1.67 7.30
N ALA A 11 1.97 -0.49 7.85
CA ALA A 11 1.12 -0.16 8.99
C ALA A 11 0.20 1.03 8.73
N CYS A 12 0.49 1.83 7.70
CA CYS A 12 -0.22 3.07 7.42
C CYS A 12 -0.68 3.17 5.96
N ARG A 13 0.23 3.48 5.04
CA ARG A 13 -0.11 3.77 3.63
C ARG A 13 -0.46 2.53 2.82
N SER A 14 0.40 1.53 2.81
CA SER A 14 0.20 0.35 1.97
C SER A 14 -0.99 -0.51 2.41
N PRO A 15 -1.27 -0.69 3.71
CA PRO A 15 -2.47 -1.43 4.12
C PRO A 15 -3.77 -0.73 3.69
N LEU A 16 -3.78 0.60 3.69
CA LEU A 16 -4.95 1.36 3.24
C LEU A 16 -5.19 1.15 1.75
N ALA A 17 -4.15 1.31 0.92
CA ALA A 17 -4.26 1.08 -0.52
C ALA A 17 -4.74 -0.34 -0.83
N ASP A 18 -4.17 -1.33 -0.13
CA ASP A 18 -4.55 -2.73 -0.20
C ASP A 18 -6.06 -2.91 0.06
N ALA A 19 -6.54 -2.40 1.19
CA ALA A 19 -7.95 -2.53 1.57
C ALA A 19 -8.90 -1.84 0.60
N LEU A 20 -8.54 -0.63 0.15
CA LEU A 20 -9.37 0.12 -0.80
C LEU A 20 -9.47 -0.57 -2.16
N LEU A 21 -8.37 -1.13 -2.66
CA LEU A 21 -8.40 -1.84 -3.94
C LEU A 21 -9.18 -3.15 -3.85
N LYS A 22 -9.03 -3.89 -2.77
CA LYS A 22 -9.80 -5.11 -2.53
C LYS A 22 -11.30 -4.84 -2.54
N LYS A 23 -11.71 -3.71 -1.94
CA LYS A 23 -13.11 -3.31 -1.94
C LYS A 23 -13.62 -3.01 -3.36
N LEU A 24 -12.84 -2.29 -4.15
CA LEU A 24 -13.24 -1.86 -5.51
C LEU A 24 -13.13 -2.98 -6.55
N ARG A 25 -12.15 -3.84 -6.42
CA ARG A 25 -11.85 -4.89 -7.39
C ARG A 25 -11.63 -6.23 -6.68
N PRO A 26 -12.69 -6.90 -6.23
CA PRO A 26 -12.57 -8.20 -5.57
C PRO A 26 -12.01 -9.31 -6.47
N ASP A 27 -11.97 -9.08 -7.79
CA ASP A 27 -11.39 -9.98 -8.77
C ASP A 27 -9.84 -9.87 -8.88
N VAL A 28 -9.25 -8.82 -8.31
CA VAL A 28 -7.81 -8.60 -8.36
C VAL A 28 -7.16 -9.15 -7.08
N GLU A 29 -6.05 -9.86 -7.23
CA GLU A 29 -5.25 -10.27 -6.07
C GLU A 29 -4.41 -9.10 -5.59
N VAL A 30 -4.62 -8.69 -4.35
CA VAL A 30 -3.95 -7.53 -3.77
C VAL A 30 -3.25 -7.92 -2.49
N ASP A 31 -2.04 -7.43 -2.32
CA ASP A 31 -1.27 -7.63 -1.11
C ASP A 31 -0.48 -6.36 -0.79
N SER A 32 0.13 -6.30 0.38
CA SER A 32 0.94 -5.17 0.81
C SER A 32 2.08 -5.63 1.70
N ALA A 33 3.16 -4.85 1.72
CA ALA A 33 4.35 -5.17 2.50
C ALA A 33 5.09 -3.90 2.91
N GLY A 34 5.99 -4.01 3.88
CA GLY A 34 6.83 -2.92 4.34
C GLY A 34 8.30 -3.25 4.26
N THR A 35 9.11 -2.23 3.97
CA THR A 35 10.56 -2.38 3.96
C THR A 35 11.12 -2.55 5.36
N TYR A 36 10.41 -2.04 6.36
CA TYR A 36 10.74 -2.16 7.78
C TYR A 36 9.43 -2.35 8.56
N PRO A 37 8.88 -3.58 8.57
CA PRO A 37 7.52 -3.79 9.06
C PRO A 37 7.34 -3.44 10.53
N TYR A 38 6.22 -2.76 10.81
CA TYR A 38 5.79 -2.45 12.16
C TYR A 38 5.03 -3.64 12.75
N TYR A 39 4.63 -3.56 14.01
CA TYR A 39 3.96 -4.71 14.66
C TYR A 39 2.44 -4.71 14.50
N LYS A 40 1.84 -3.59 14.14
CA LYS A 40 0.38 -3.50 13.92
C LYS A 40 0.04 -2.39 12.95
N VAL A 41 -1.15 -2.47 12.36
CA VAL A 41 -1.71 -1.37 11.55
C VAL A 41 -2.14 -0.24 12.50
N VAL A 42 -1.79 1.01 12.16
CA VAL A 42 -2.03 2.16 13.02
C VAL A 42 -3.49 2.62 13.02
N ASP A 43 -3.90 3.29 14.10
CA ASP A 43 -5.29 3.73 14.28
C ASP A 43 -5.74 4.75 13.23
N LEU A 44 -4.85 5.62 12.77
CA LEU A 44 -5.16 6.57 11.69
C LEU A 44 -5.70 5.85 10.45
N THR A 45 -5.03 4.78 10.06
CA THR A 45 -5.42 3.96 8.90
C THR A 45 -6.73 3.25 9.13
N ARG A 46 -6.93 2.67 10.32
CA ARG A 46 -8.19 2.01 10.66
C ARG A 46 -9.36 2.97 10.56
N ARG A 47 -9.19 4.16 11.11
CA ARG A 47 -10.23 5.19 11.13
C ARG A 47 -10.61 5.59 9.71
N TYR A 48 -9.63 5.81 8.85
CA TYR A 48 -9.90 6.17 7.46
C TYR A 48 -10.58 5.02 6.71
N ALA A 49 -10.10 3.80 6.90
CA ALA A 49 -10.69 2.62 6.27
C ALA A 49 -12.16 2.43 6.68
N GLU A 50 -12.50 2.66 7.95
CA GLU A 50 -13.87 2.62 8.42
C GLU A 50 -14.75 3.64 7.73
N GLN A 51 -14.27 4.88 7.59
CA GLN A 51 -15.00 5.94 6.89
C GLN A 51 -15.28 5.56 5.43
N GLU A 52 -14.36 4.85 4.80
CA GLU A 52 -14.49 4.44 3.40
C GLU A 52 -15.20 3.10 3.21
N GLY A 53 -15.67 2.49 4.30
CA GLY A 53 -16.32 1.20 4.21
C GLY A 53 -15.40 0.05 3.80
N ALA A 54 -14.11 0.16 4.08
CA ALA A 54 -13.09 -0.81 3.69
C ALA A 54 -12.46 -1.56 4.85
N SER A 55 -12.93 -1.34 6.09
CA SER A 55 -12.31 -1.92 7.28
C SER A 55 -12.27 -3.45 7.26
N ARG A 56 -13.26 -4.11 6.67
CA ARG A 56 -13.29 -5.57 6.56
C ARG A 56 -12.17 -6.14 5.69
N PHE A 57 -11.58 -5.32 4.82
CA PHE A 57 -10.51 -5.72 3.93
C PHE A 57 -9.13 -5.36 4.49
N LEU A 58 -9.09 -4.64 5.60
CA LEU A 58 -7.85 -4.17 6.19
C LEU A 58 -7.15 -5.31 6.92
N LYS A 59 -5.89 -5.53 6.58
CA LYS A 59 -5.07 -6.52 7.28
C LYS A 59 -4.84 -6.08 8.73
N THR A 60 -4.57 -7.03 9.63
CA THR A 60 -4.31 -6.76 11.04
C THR A 60 -2.81 -6.74 11.36
N VAL A 61 -2.04 -7.56 10.68
CA VAL A 61 -0.60 -7.75 10.94
C VAL A 61 0.21 -7.34 9.72
N PRO A 62 1.16 -6.40 9.87
CA PRO A 62 2.07 -6.05 8.79
C PRO A 62 2.95 -7.21 8.33
N ASP A 63 3.28 -7.22 7.04
CA ASP A 63 4.21 -8.17 6.43
C ASP A 63 5.46 -7.45 5.97
N GLY A 64 6.60 -8.13 6.04
CA GLY A 64 7.87 -7.63 5.52
C GLY A 64 8.02 -7.87 4.03
N LEU A 65 8.66 -6.92 3.34
CA LEU A 65 8.95 -7.06 1.91
C LEU A 65 9.74 -8.33 1.60
N GLU A 66 10.66 -8.70 2.48
CA GLU A 66 11.49 -9.90 2.33
C GLU A 66 10.69 -11.19 2.24
N SER A 67 9.49 -11.21 2.81
CA SER A 67 8.62 -12.38 2.78
C SER A 67 7.89 -12.57 1.46
N LYS A 68 7.99 -11.60 0.54
CA LYS A 68 7.24 -11.60 -0.71
C LYS A 68 8.10 -12.06 -1.88
N ASN A 69 7.51 -12.87 -2.75
CA ASN A 69 8.10 -13.19 -4.05
C ASN A 69 7.70 -12.11 -5.04
N LEU A 70 8.59 -11.15 -5.28
CA LEU A 70 8.27 -9.97 -6.09
C LEU A 70 8.04 -10.31 -7.56
N CYS A 71 8.58 -11.42 -8.04
CA CYS A 71 8.44 -11.82 -9.45
C CYS A 71 7.01 -12.20 -9.84
N VAL A 72 6.17 -12.58 -8.86
CA VAL A 72 4.80 -13.02 -9.17
C VAL A 72 3.80 -11.87 -9.31
N TYR A 73 4.17 -10.67 -8.91
CA TYR A 73 3.28 -9.51 -9.04
C TYR A 73 3.36 -8.91 -10.43
N ASP A 74 2.21 -8.48 -10.94
CA ASP A 74 2.13 -7.80 -12.24
C ASP A 74 2.41 -6.30 -12.09
N LEU A 75 2.07 -5.75 -10.94
CA LEU A 75 2.30 -4.33 -10.62
C LEU A 75 2.74 -4.21 -9.17
N ILE A 76 3.78 -3.41 -8.94
CA ILE A 76 4.28 -3.11 -7.61
C ILE A 76 4.24 -1.59 -7.42
N VAL A 77 3.47 -1.13 -6.45
CA VAL A 77 3.30 0.29 -6.17
C VAL A 77 4.12 0.66 -4.94
N ALA A 78 5.13 1.50 -5.14
CA ALA A 78 5.95 2.04 -4.06
C ALA A 78 5.41 3.41 -3.66
N MET A 79 5.23 3.64 -2.37
CA MET A 79 4.72 4.93 -1.88
C MET A 79 5.74 6.05 -2.00
N GLU A 80 7.05 5.73 -1.98
CA GLU A 80 8.14 6.68 -2.14
C GLU A 80 9.31 6.03 -2.90
N ARG A 81 10.25 6.86 -3.37
CA ARG A 81 11.42 6.34 -4.09
C ARG A 81 12.30 5.41 -3.25
N ARG A 82 12.40 5.65 -1.95
CA ARG A 82 13.17 4.74 -1.07
C ARG A 82 12.56 3.33 -1.05
N HIS A 83 11.26 3.23 -1.21
CA HIS A 83 10.59 1.91 -1.31
C HIS A 83 10.87 1.25 -2.65
N GLU A 84 10.87 2.03 -3.73
CA GLU A 84 11.29 1.55 -5.04
C GLU A 84 12.71 0.98 -4.98
N GLN A 85 13.63 1.70 -4.34
CA GLN A 85 15.02 1.25 -4.22
C GLN A 85 15.11 -0.08 -3.45
N ALA A 86 14.36 -0.21 -2.37
CA ALA A 86 14.34 -1.47 -1.61
C ALA A 86 13.81 -2.64 -2.44
N ILE A 87 12.79 -2.40 -3.27
CA ILE A 87 12.26 -3.41 -4.19
C ILE A 87 13.32 -3.83 -5.19
N LEU A 88 14.01 -2.84 -5.79
CA LEU A 88 15.07 -3.11 -6.78
C LEU A 88 16.27 -3.84 -6.17
N ASP A 89 16.60 -3.52 -4.91
CA ASP A 89 17.68 -4.23 -4.20
C ASP A 89 17.36 -5.72 -4.01
N GLN A 90 16.08 -6.02 -3.77
CA GLN A 90 15.61 -7.40 -3.58
C GLN A 90 15.39 -8.11 -4.92
N ALA A 91 14.88 -7.40 -5.92
CA ALA A 91 14.51 -7.97 -7.21
C ALA A 91 14.82 -6.99 -8.35
N PRO A 92 16.10 -6.90 -8.78
CA PRO A 92 16.53 -5.94 -9.81
C PRO A 92 15.77 -6.06 -11.14
N ASP A 93 15.26 -7.24 -11.45
CA ASP A 93 14.57 -7.50 -12.71
C ASP A 93 13.13 -6.97 -12.73
N CYS A 94 12.63 -6.42 -11.60
CA CYS A 94 11.26 -5.95 -11.48
C CYS A 94 11.06 -4.48 -11.86
N ALA A 95 12.08 -3.78 -12.33
CA ALA A 95 12.04 -2.33 -12.57
C ALA A 95 10.84 -1.89 -13.43
N ASP A 96 10.51 -2.65 -14.45
CA ASP A 96 9.41 -2.35 -15.39
C ASP A 96 8.02 -2.52 -14.76
N LYS A 97 7.92 -3.14 -13.60
CA LYS A 97 6.65 -3.38 -12.89
C LYS A 97 6.38 -2.34 -11.81
N ILE A 98 7.33 -1.47 -11.50
CA ILE A 98 7.26 -0.57 -10.35
C ILE A 98 6.76 0.80 -10.77
N VAL A 99 5.79 1.32 -10.03
CA VAL A 99 5.38 2.73 -10.11
C VAL A 99 5.54 3.36 -8.73
N VAL A 100 5.83 4.66 -8.69
CA VAL A 100 6.00 5.42 -7.44
C VAL A 100 4.88 6.43 -7.33
N TRP A 101 4.17 6.42 -6.20
CA TRP A 101 3.02 7.31 -6.00
C TRP A 101 3.33 8.61 -5.29
N HIS A 102 4.49 8.73 -4.66
CA HIS A 102 4.91 9.95 -3.93
C HIS A 102 3.91 10.36 -2.85
N ILE A 103 3.55 9.41 -2.00
CA ILE A 103 2.70 9.65 -0.83
C ILE A 103 3.60 9.86 0.37
N ASN A 104 3.52 11.03 0.99
CA ASN A 104 4.29 11.33 2.20
C ASN A 104 3.81 10.48 3.38
N ASP A 105 4.73 10.18 4.31
CA ASP A 105 4.41 9.39 5.47
C ASP A 105 3.51 10.17 6.44
N PRO A 106 2.27 9.75 6.68
CA PRO A 106 1.36 10.44 7.58
C PRO A 106 1.54 10.04 9.05
N TYR A 107 2.47 9.15 9.34
CA TYR A 107 2.72 8.70 10.71
C TYR A 107 3.13 9.89 11.59
N GLN A 108 2.53 9.98 12.78
CA GLN A 108 2.72 11.07 13.75
C GLN A 108 2.06 12.41 13.35
N LEU A 109 1.34 12.46 12.24
CA LEU A 109 0.52 13.62 11.90
C LEU A 109 -0.83 13.55 12.63
N SER A 110 -1.52 14.69 12.75
CA SER A 110 -2.91 14.68 13.18
C SER A 110 -3.76 13.94 12.16
N TYR A 111 -4.93 13.46 12.56
CA TYR A 111 -5.84 12.80 11.62
C TYR A 111 -6.19 13.69 10.44
N ARG A 112 -6.42 14.98 10.70
CA ARG A 112 -6.73 15.95 9.64
C ARG A 112 -5.59 16.05 8.62
N GLN A 113 -4.34 16.11 9.09
CA GLN A 113 -3.17 16.17 8.21
C GLN A 113 -2.95 14.85 7.48
N ALA A 114 -3.09 13.74 8.20
CA ALA A 114 -2.97 12.41 7.59
C ALA A 114 -4.00 12.17 6.52
N SER A 115 -5.22 12.68 6.68
CA SER A 115 -6.30 12.54 5.71
C SER A 115 -5.95 13.10 4.34
N HIS A 116 -5.10 14.12 4.25
CA HIS A 116 -4.65 14.65 2.97
C HIS A 116 -3.86 13.60 2.19
N GLU A 117 -2.98 12.88 2.86
CA GLU A 117 -2.21 11.80 2.22
C GLU A 117 -3.09 10.60 1.90
N PHE A 118 -4.00 10.26 2.80
CA PHE A 118 -4.96 9.18 2.58
C PHE A 118 -5.90 9.47 1.42
N ASP A 119 -6.33 10.72 1.25
CA ASP A 119 -7.18 11.12 0.12
C ASP A 119 -6.43 10.95 -1.21
N LYS A 120 -5.12 11.22 -1.23
CA LYS A 120 -4.29 10.95 -2.41
C LYS A 120 -4.27 9.46 -2.74
N ILE A 121 -4.10 8.62 -1.72
CA ILE A 121 -4.13 7.15 -1.90
C ILE A 121 -5.49 6.72 -2.46
N LYS A 122 -6.57 7.20 -1.87
CA LYS A 122 -7.93 6.89 -2.30
C LYS A 122 -8.14 7.24 -3.77
N SER A 123 -7.72 8.44 -4.18
CA SER A 123 -7.84 8.90 -5.56
C SER A 123 -7.04 8.03 -6.52
N LYS A 124 -5.79 7.71 -6.17
CA LYS A 124 -4.93 6.88 -7.01
C LYS A 124 -5.43 5.44 -7.11
N VAL A 125 -5.95 4.89 -6.01
CA VAL A 125 -6.54 3.55 -6.02
C VAL A 125 -7.78 3.51 -6.91
N ALA A 126 -8.65 4.53 -6.81
CA ALA A 126 -9.84 4.60 -7.65
C ALA A 126 -9.48 4.64 -9.14
N HIS A 127 -8.46 5.42 -9.50
CA HIS A 127 -7.96 5.48 -10.87
C HIS A 127 -7.37 4.14 -11.31
N LEU A 128 -6.53 3.54 -10.48
CA LEU A 128 -5.91 2.24 -10.75
C LEU A 128 -6.97 1.16 -10.97
N ALA A 129 -8.02 1.14 -10.14
CA ALA A 129 -9.08 0.15 -10.23
C ALA A 129 -9.76 0.14 -11.61
N LYS A 130 -9.83 1.30 -12.28
CA LYS A 130 -10.41 1.41 -13.61
C LYS A 130 -9.49 0.89 -14.71
N THR A 131 -8.20 0.78 -14.46
CA THR A 131 -7.21 0.39 -15.46
C THR A 131 -6.81 -1.08 -15.39
N LEU A 132 -7.18 -1.76 -14.32
CA LEU A 132 -6.83 -3.17 -14.12
C LEU A 132 -7.79 -4.13 -14.80
#